data_3f09e4cb5c684b52cf4c51328764216f
#
_entry.id   3f09e4cb5c684b52cf4c51328764216f
#
_cell.length_a   1.000
_cell.length_b   1.000
_cell.length_c   1.000
_cell.angle_alpha   90.00
_cell.angle_beta   90.00
_cell.angle_gamma   90.00
#
_symmetry.space_group_name_H-M   'P 1'
#
loop_
_entity.id
_entity.type
_entity.pdbx_description
1 polymer ?
#
loop_
_entity_poly.entity_id
_entity_poly.type
_entity_poly.pdbx_seq_one_letter_code
_entity_poly.pdbx_strand_id
1 'polypeptide(L)'
;AAYRSSVEMAKERGAFEIFSAEREANNPFILRIKDADPQLYEDMLKYGRRNIACLTIAPTGTTSLMTQTTSGIEPVFMPVYKRRRKVNPNDADVHVDFVDEVGDSFEEYIVYHRKFLEWMRVNAIATEKRYTQEEIDALVAQSPYYKATANDVDWLMKVRMQGAIQKWVDHSISVTVNLPNDVDEALVNKLYVEAWRSGCKGCTIYRDGSRSGVMIAVSKKDKKKADKEKEGATDMPVKPLHNVVEVRPKELECDVVRFQNNKEKWVAFVGLLDGYPYEIFTGLQDDEEGIALPKTVTKGKIIKQIEPDGKRRYDFQFENKRGYKTTVEGLSEKFNPEYWNYAKLISGVLRYR
;
A
#
# COMPACT_ATOMS: atom_id res chain seq x y z
N ALA A 1 -7.47 20.13 27.15
CA ALA A 1 -8.62 20.67 26.38
C ALA A 1 -9.58 19.56 25.94
N ALA A 2 -9.20 18.57 25.10
CA ALA A 2 -10.10 17.56 24.53
C ALA A 2 -10.87 16.75 25.59
N TYR A 3 -10.20 16.23 26.58
CA TYR A 3 -10.82 15.47 27.67
C TYR A 3 -11.78 16.35 28.50
N ARG A 4 -11.42 17.59 28.78
CA ARG A 4 -12.30 18.52 29.47
C ARG A 4 -13.60 18.78 28.69
N SER A 5 -13.46 19.02 27.36
CA SER A 5 -14.62 19.17 26.48
C SER A 5 -15.49 17.91 26.44
N SER A 6 -14.88 16.72 26.47
CA SER A 6 -15.62 15.44 26.50
C SER A 6 -16.38 15.24 27.81
N VAL A 7 -15.86 15.73 28.94
CA VAL A 7 -16.56 15.73 30.25
C VAL A 7 -17.73 16.73 30.23
N GLU A 8 -17.55 17.94 29.70
CA GLU A 8 -18.64 18.90 29.57
C GLU A 8 -19.77 18.37 28.68
N MET A 9 -19.42 17.71 27.54
CA MET A 9 -20.43 17.04 26.73
C MET A 9 -21.12 15.89 27.47
N ALA A 10 -20.43 15.20 28.38
CA ALA A 10 -21.03 14.14 29.19
C ALA A 10 -22.02 14.68 30.21
N LYS A 11 -21.80 15.87 30.76
CA LYS A 11 -22.75 16.55 31.64
C LYS A 11 -24.09 16.84 30.93
N GLU A 12 -24.02 17.18 29.63
CA GLU A 12 -25.20 17.50 28.83
C GLU A 12 -25.91 16.26 28.25
N ARG A 13 -25.14 15.27 27.79
CA ARG A 13 -25.63 14.17 26.94
C ARG A 13 -25.40 12.78 27.52
N GLY A 14 -24.89 12.70 28.76
CA GLY A 14 -24.48 11.46 29.38
C GLY A 14 -23.09 10.97 28.90
N ALA A 15 -22.45 10.15 29.72
CA ALA A 15 -21.20 9.48 29.38
C ALA A 15 -21.41 8.47 28.22
N PHE A 16 -20.33 7.99 27.63
CA PHE A 16 -20.45 6.86 26.70
C PHE A 16 -20.92 5.61 27.47
N GLU A 17 -21.68 4.74 26.80
CA GLU A 17 -22.51 3.72 27.39
C GLU A 17 -21.79 2.76 28.36
N ILE A 18 -20.58 2.35 28.02
CA ILE A 18 -19.77 1.41 28.81
C ILE A 18 -18.78 2.07 29.76
N PHE A 19 -18.92 3.39 30.01
CA PHE A 19 -18.04 4.09 30.95
C PHE A 19 -18.14 3.50 32.36
N SER A 20 -17.00 3.25 32.98
CA SER A 20 -16.89 2.82 34.35
C SER A 20 -15.62 3.40 34.98
N ALA A 21 -15.82 4.11 36.11
CA ALA A 21 -14.70 4.66 36.88
C ALA A 21 -13.73 3.57 37.35
N GLU A 22 -14.26 2.40 37.72
CA GLU A 22 -13.42 1.27 38.15
C GLU A 22 -12.53 0.73 37.05
N ARG A 23 -13.05 0.64 35.80
CA ARG A 23 -12.25 0.22 34.63
C ARG A 23 -11.16 1.21 34.28
N GLU A 24 -11.39 2.49 34.53
CA GLU A 24 -10.43 3.57 34.29
C GLU A 24 -9.38 3.71 35.39
N ALA A 25 -9.63 3.19 36.59
CA ALA A 25 -8.80 3.42 37.79
C ALA A 25 -7.33 3.02 37.62
N ASN A 26 -7.05 2.00 36.79
CA ASN A 26 -5.71 1.50 36.51
C ASN A 26 -5.20 1.83 35.10
N ASN A 27 -5.94 2.66 34.35
CA ASN A 27 -5.55 3.05 33.00
C ASN A 27 -4.38 4.05 33.06
N PRO A 28 -3.18 3.70 32.53
CA PRO A 28 -1.99 4.56 32.65
C PRO A 28 -2.17 5.93 32.02
N PHE A 29 -2.99 6.06 30.98
CA PHE A 29 -3.30 7.34 30.36
C PHE A 29 -4.14 8.23 31.29
N ILE A 30 -5.15 7.65 31.93
CA ILE A 30 -6.04 8.37 32.86
C ILE A 30 -5.30 8.75 34.14
N LEU A 31 -4.39 7.90 34.63
CA LEU A 31 -3.53 8.25 35.76
C LEU A 31 -2.62 9.45 35.45
N ARG A 32 -2.09 9.57 34.21
CA ARG A 32 -1.34 10.76 33.80
C ARG A 32 -2.21 12.02 33.72
N ILE A 33 -3.49 11.88 33.37
CA ILE A 33 -4.45 13.01 33.46
C ILE A 33 -4.62 13.42 34.93
N LYS A 34 -4.79 12.46 35.83
CA LYS A 34 -4.90 12.71 37.27
C LYS A 34 -3.72 13.53 37.81
N ASP A 35 -2.50 13.15 37.40
CA ASP A 35 -1.28 13.86 37.83
C ASP A 35 -1.16 15.26 37.23
N ALA A 36 -1.57 15.43 35.98
CA ALA A 36 -1.47 16.70 35.24
C ALA A 36 -2.61 17.68 35.53
N ASP A 37 -3.82 17.18 35.80
CA ASP A 37 -5.03 17.96 36.01
C ASP A 37 -5.99 17.19 36.95
N PRO A 38 -5.74 17.22 38.27
CA PRO A 38 -6.55 16.49 39.26
C PRO A 38 -8.03 16.84 39.21
N GLN A 39 -8.39 18.11 38.98
CA GLN A 39 -9.78 18.55 38.90
C GLN A 39 -10.50 17.90 37.69
N LEU A 40 -9.84 17.81 36.53
CA LEU A 40 -10.39 17.13 35.37
C LEU A 40 -10.62 15.64 35.64
N TYR A 41 -9.72 15.01 36.38
CA TYR A 41 -9.85 13.61 36.78
C TYR A 41 -11.09 13.40 37.68
N GLU A 42 -11.29 14.24 38.70
CA GLU A 42 -12.45 14.19 39.58
C GLU A 42 -13.78 14.42 38.83
N ASP A 43 -13.80 15.44 37.94
CA ASP A 43 -14.96 15.70 37.08
C ASP A 43 -15.28 14.49 36.19
N MET A 44 -14.26 13.83 35.68
CA MET A 44 -14.41 12.62 34.84
C MET A 44 -14.98 11.44 35.64
N LEU A 45 -14.54 11.24 36.88
CA LEU A 45 -15.10 10.20 37.75
C LEU A 45 -16.56 10.49 38.08
N LYS A 46 -16.92 11.75 38.28
CA LYS A 46 -18.27 12.14 38.68
C LYS A 46 -19.27 12.14 37.50
N TYR A 47 -18.87 12.68 36.35
CA TYR A 47 -19.78 12.88 35.22
C TYR A 47 -19.52 11.92 34.04
N GLY A 48 -18.42 11.19 34.10
CA GLY A 48 -17.93 10.42 32.96
C GLY A 48 -17.34 11.31 31.87
N ARG A 49 -17.11 10.73 30.70
CA ARG A 49 -16.78 11.44 29.47
C ARG A 49 -17.64 10.96 28.30
N ARG A 50 -17.95 11.84 27.36
CA ARG A 50 -18.80 11.51 26.21
C ARG A 50 -18.09 10.61 25.20
N ASN A 51 -16.79 10.80 25.01
CA ASN A 51 -16.01 10.10 24.00
C ASN A 51 -15.12 9.04 24.66
N ILE A 52 -15.13 7.82 24.13
CA ILE A 52 -14.30 6.72 24.63
C ILE A 52 -12.81 7.02 24.42
N ALA A 53 -12.48 7.75 23.35
CA ALA A 53 -11.14 8.23 23.05
C ALA A 53 -11.21 9.61 22.36
N CYS A 54 -10.21 10.44 22.59
CA CYS A 54 -10.21 11.84 22.16
C CYS A 54 -9.00 12.21 21.30
N LEU A 55 -7.89 11.48 21.37
CA LEU A 55 -6.62 11.87 20.77
C LEU A 55 -6.03 10.74 19.94
N THR A 56 -5.71 11.05 18.68
CA THR A 56 -5.02 10.15 17.75
C THR A 56 -4.05 10.91 16.87
N ILE A 57 -3.03 10.25 16.37
CA ILE A 57 -2.21 10.75 15.27
C ILE A 57 -2.49 9.85 14.07
N ALA A 58 -3.41 10.32 13.21
CA ALA A 58 -3.81 9.65 11.99
C ALA A 58 -2.78 9.86 10.86
N PRO A 59 -2.82 9.09 9.76
CA PRO A 59 -1.92 9.28 8.63
C PRO A 59 -1.94 10.67 8.00
N THR A 60 -3.07 11.37 8.01
CA THR A 60 -3.25 12.76 7.55
C THR A 60 -2.70 13.08 6.14
N GLY A 61 -2.65 12.09 5.23
CA GLY A 61 -2.07 12.26 3.90
C GLY A 61 -2.66 13.41 3.10
N THR A 62 -3.98 13.44 2.93
CA THR A 62 -4.68 14.52 2.21
C THR A 62 -4.58 15.86 2.93
N THR A 63 -4.74 15.87 4.25
CA THR A 63 -4.67 17.09 5.05
C THR A 63 -3.27 17.70 4.98
N SER A 64 -2.22 16.89 5.06
CA SER A 64 -0.84 17.37 4.96
C SER A 64 -0.52 17.98 3.58
N LEU A 65 -1.08 17.41 2.51
CA LEU A 65 -0.97 17.99 1.17
C LEU A 65 -1.66 19.36 1.10
N MET A 66 -2.85 19.50 1.67
CA MET A 66 -3.56 20.79 1.73
C MET A 66 -2.80 21.85 2.53
N THR A 67 -2.26 21.47 3.67
CA THR A 67 -1.47 22.37 4.54
C THR A 67 -0.01 22.51 4.09
N GLN A 68 0.42 21.73 3.10
CA GLN A 68 1.78 21.74 2.54
C GLN A 68 2.85 21.45 3.61
N THR A 69 2.54 20.49 4.47
CA THR A 69 3.40 20.00 5.55
C THR A 69 3.65 18.50 5.39
N THR A 70 4.32 17.88 6.37
CA THR A 70 4.47 16.42 6.44
C THR A 70 3.28 15.78 7.16
N SER A 71 3.07 14.49 6.92
CA SER A 71 1.99 13.73 7.56
C SER A 71 2.33 13.37 9.01
N GLY A 72 1.35 13.48 9.90
CA GLY A 72 1.49 13.07 11.30
C GLY A 72 2.70 13.68 11.99
N ILE A 73 3.53 12.83 12.61
CA ILE A 73 4.81 13.20 13.25
C ILE A 73 6.02 12.69 12.45
N GLU A 74 5.84 12.52 11.14
CA GLU A 74 6.89 12.00 10.26
C GLU A 74 7.74 13.14 9.66
N PRO A 75 9.06 12.97 9.51
CA PRO A 75 9.89 13.90 8.76
C PRO A 75 9.53 13.82 7.26
N VAL A 76 9.94 14.82 6.50
CA VAL A 76 9.79 14.77 5.05
C VAL A 76 10.50 13.54 4.47
N PHE A 77 9.84 12.85 3.53
CA PHE A 77 10.46 11.70 2.88
C PHE A 77 11.62 12.14 1.98
N MET A 78 11.37 13.08 1.09
CA MET A 78 12.38 13.73 0.25
C MET A 78 12.00 15.20 0.04
N PRO A 79 12.92 16.16 0.26
CA PRO A 79 12.64 17.57 0.03
C PRO A 79 12.51 17.92 -1.45
N VAL A 80 13.12 17.11 -2.31
CA VAL A 80 13.06 17.22 -3.79
C VAL A 80 12.99 15.83 -4.38
N TYR A 81 12.07 15.61 -5.32
CA TYR A 81 11.95 14.32 -6.01
C TYR A 81 11.48 14.51 -7.45
N LYS A 82 11.78 13.55 -8.30
CA LYS A 82 11.25 13.48 -9.65
C LYS A 82 9.92 12.76 -9.68
N ARG A 83 8.99 13.32 -10.41
CA ARG A 83 7.71 12.68 -10.72
C ARG A 83 7.62 12.44 -12.22
N ARG A 84 7.07 11.30 -12.59
CA ARG A 84 6.76 10.94 -13.96
C ARG A 84 5.28 11.12 -14.23
N ARG A 85 4.95 11.75 -15.35
CA ARG A 85 3.61 11.87 -15.89
C ARG A 85 3.58 11.18 -17.24
N LYS A 86 2.67 10.22 -17.42
CA LYS A 86 2.43 9.63 -18.73
C LYS A 86 1.87 10.71 -19.66
N VAL A 87 2.41 10.80 -20.84
CA VAL A 87 2.06 11.82 -21.84
C VAL A 87 1.82 11.15 -23.19
N ASN A 88 1.00 11.82 -24.03
CA ASN A 88 0.89 11.43 -25.41
C ASN A 88 1.96 12.23 -26.22
N PRO A 89 2.91 11.57 -26.89
CA PRO A 89 3.99 12.24 -27.62
C PRO A 89 3.50 13.11 -28.77
N ASN A 90 2.23 12.99 -29.17
CA ASN A 90 1.62 13.79 -30.24
C ASN A 90 0.93 15.07 -29.75
N ASP A 91 0.85 15.28 -28.43
CA ASP A 91 0.26 16.48 -27.87
C ASP A 91 1.24 17.66 -28.05
N ALA A 92 0.70 18.84 -28.41
CA ALA A 92 1.48 20.07 -28.45
C ALA A 92 1.97 20.41 -27.02
N ASP A 93 3.19 20.94 -26.92
CA ASP A 93 3.81 21.36 -25.67
C ASP A 93 4.21 20.23 -24.69
N VAL A 94 4.33 18.99 -25.16
CA VAL A 94 4.78 17.85 -24.37
C VAL A 94 6.25 17.54 -24.67
N HIS A 95 7.05 17.42 -23.59
CA HIS A 95 8.42 16.93 -23.67
C HIS A 95 8.47 15.48 -23.22
N VAL A 96 8.98 14.58 -24.07
CA VAL A 96 9.18 13.18 -23.71
C VAL A 96 10.59 13.01 -23.15
N ASP A 97 10.70 12.79 -21.83
CA ASP A 97 11.97 12.55 -21.15
C ASP A 97 12.33 11.06 -21.05
N PHE A 98 11.32 10.19 -21.09
CA PHE A 98 11.50 8.76 -20.91
C PHE A 98 10.41 7.97 -21.65
N VAL A 99 10.81 6.88 -22.27
CA VAL A 99 9.89 5.88 -22.85
C VAL A 99 10.16 4.57 -22.13
N ASP A 100 9.11 3.94 -21.60
CA ASP A 100 9.22 2.66 -20.90
C ASP A 100 9.34 1.47 -21.88
N GLU A 101 9.54 0.28 -21.33
CA GLU A 101 9.70 -0.96 -22.11
C GLU A 101 8.43 -1.35 -22.90
N VAL A 102 7.28 -0.76 -22.57
CA VAL A 102 5.98 -1.01 -23.24
C VAL A 102 5.70 0.02 -24.32
N GLY A 103 6.57 1.04 -24.46
CA GLY A 103 6.44 2.11 -25.44
C GLY A 103 5.62 3.32 -24.94
N ASP A 104 5.29 3.40 -23.67
CA ASP A 104 4.62 4.55 -23.08
C ASP A 104 5.60 5.69 -22.85
N SER A 105 5.18 6.89 -23.26
CA SER A 105 5.98 8.11 -23.13
C SER A 105 5.67 8.84 -21.84
N PHE A 106 6.72 9.33 -21.17
CA PHE A 106 6.62 10.04 -19.90
C PHE A 106 7.42 11.35 -19.94
N GLU A 107 6.86 12.37 -19.31
CA GLU A 107 7.53 13.60 -18.96
C GLU A 107 7.98 13.52 -17.50
N GLU A 108 9.24 13.90 -17.23
CA GLU A 108 9.79 13.99 -15.88
C GLU A 108 9.83 15.45 -15.42
N TYR A 109 9.33 15.71 -14.24
CA TYR A 109 9.42 17.02 -13.63
C TYR A 109 9.83 16.94 -12.16
N ILE A 110 10.54 17.96 -11.71
CA ILE A 110 11.03 18.04 -10.34
C ILE A 110 9.93 18.64 -9.47
N VAL A 111 9.64 17.96 -8.37
CA VAL A 111 8.72 18.42 -7.34
C VAL A 111 9.53 18.79 -6.10
N TYR A 112 9.37 20.01 -5.65
CA TYR A 112 9.98 20.53 -4.44
C TYR A 112 8.97 20.56 -3.31
N HIS A 113 9.38 20.13 -2.11
CA HIS A 113 8.59 20.36 -0.91
C HIS A 113 8.42 21.86 -0.69
N ARG A 114 7.20 22.31 -0.32
CA ARG A 114 6.87 23.73 -0.23
C ARG A 114 7.86 24.51 0.64
N LYS A 115 8.19 24.00 1.80
CA LYS A 115 9.11 24.66 2.74
C LYS A 115 10.55 24.71 2.23
N PHE A 116 10.95 23.75 1.39
CA PHE A 116 12.23 23.80 0.71
C PHE A 116 12.26 24.93 -0.34
N LEU A 117 11.17 25.12 -1.11
CA LEU A 117 11.03 26.26 -2.01
C LEU A 117 11.05 27.60 -1.25
N GLU A 118 10.41 27.69 -0.11
CA GLU A 118 10.45 28.90 0.72
C GLU A 118 11.88 29.18 1.21
N TRP A 119 12.61 28.15 1.65
CA TRP A 119 14.00 28.27 2.02
C TRP A 119 14.86 28.75 0.84
N MET A 120 14.68 28.19 -0.36
CA MET A 120 15.37 28.66 -1.56
C MET A 120 15.11 30.15 -1.83
N ARG A 121 13.86 30.60 -1.74
CA ARG A 121 13.49 32.01 -1.95
C ARG A 121 14.13 32.94 -0.92
N VAL A 122 14.10 32.57 0.36
CA VAL A 122 14.72 33.35 1.44
C VAL A 122 16.23 33.50 1.25
N ASN A 123 16.88 32.48 0.66
CA ASN A 123 18.31 32.51 0.36
C ASN A 123 18.65 33.01 -1.04
N ALA A 124 17.70 33.65 -1.74
CA ALA A 124 17.87 34.17 -3.09
C ALA A 124 18.31 33.14 -4.13
N ILE A 125 17.93 31.86 -3.94
CA ILE A 125 18.20 30.76 -4.87
C ILE A 125 17.09 30.72 -5.90
N ALA A 126 17.42 30.68 -7.20
CA ALA A 126 16.45 30.68 -8.28
C ALA A 126 15.55 29.42 -8.23
N THR A 127 14.23 29.59 -8.15
CA THR A 127 13.28 28.49 -8.08
C THR A 127 12.81 27.99 -9.45
N GLU A 128 12.99 28.80 -10.48
CA GLU A 128 12.57 28.52 -11.87
C GLU A 128 13.66 27.83 -12.70
N LYS A 129 14.88 27.72 -12.17
CA LYS A 129 15.99 27.05 -12.83
C LYS A 129 15.76 25.53 -12.82
N ARG A 130 16.02 24.86 -13.94
CA ARG A 130 16.18 23.40 -13.98
C ARG A 130 17.55 23.04 -13.39
N TYR A 131 17.54 22.41 -12.22
CA TYR A 131 18.73 21.96 -11.53
C TYR A 131 19.08 20.54 -11.94
N THR A 132 20.39 20.25 -12.06
CA THR A 132 20.88 18.86 -12.15
C THR A 132 20.75 18.16 -10.79
N GLN A 133 20.90 16.84 -10.76
CA GLN A 133 20.84 16.11 -9.51
C GLN A 133 21.95 16.52 -8.54
N GLU A 134 23.16 16.71 -9.05
CA GLU A 134 24.31 17.17 -8.25
C GLU A 134 24.06 18.55 -7.62
N GLU A 135 23.44 19.46 -8.39
CA GLU A 135 23.05 20.78 -7.87
C GLU A 135 21.96 20.67 -6.80
N ILE A 136 20.96 19.78 -6.99
CA ILE A 136 19.91 19.53 -6.00
C ILE A 136 20.51 18.97 -4.70
N ASP A 137 21.39 17.98 -4.81
CA ASP A 137 22.05 17.37 -3.65
C ASP A 137 22.88 18.41 -2.88
N ALA A 138 23.57 19.30 -3.60
CA ALA A 138 24.31 20.41 -2.99
C ALA A 138 23.39 21.44 -2.30
N LEU A 139 22.23 21.75 -2.88
CA LEU A 139 21.22 22.62 -2.26
C LEU A 139 20.62 21.97 -1.00
N VAL A 140 20.28 20.69 -1.08
CA VAL A 140 19.77 19.94 0.09
C VAL A 140 20.81 19.91 1.20
N ALA A 141 22.10 19.72 0.86
CA ALA A 141 23.20 19.72 1.83
C ALA A 141 23.38 21.05 2.57
N GLN A 142 22.98 22.17 1.95
CA GLN A 142 23.02 23.51 2.55
C GLN A 142 21.71 23.88 3.29
N SER A 143 20.67 23.08 3.13
CA SER A 143 19.34 23.37 3.68
C SER A 143 19.13 22.78 5.07
N PRO A 144 18.08 23.21 5.80
CA PRO A 144 17.67 22.58 7.05
C PRO A 144 17.24 21.10 6.90
N TYR A 145 17.07 20.61 5.68
CA TYR A 145 16.72 19.21 5.41
C TYR A 145 17.93 18.27 5.36
N TYR A 146 19.16 18.80 5.46
CA TYR A 146 20.35 17.96 5.45
C TYR A 146 20.34 16.98 6.63
N LYS A 147 20.40 15.69 6.33
CA LYS A 147 20.31 14.59 7.31
C LYS A 147 19.05 14.59 8.18
N ALA A 148 17.98 15.24 7.73
CA ALA A 148 16.72 15.36 8.45
C ALA A 148 15.52 14.71 7.72
N THR A 149 15.78 13.96 6.66
CA THR A 149 14.72 13.22 5.92
C THR A 149 14.35 11.92 6.62
N ALA A 150 13.26 11.30 6.20
CA ALA A 150 12.78 10.05 6.77
C ALA A 150 13.81 8.90 6.70
N ASN A 151 14.71 8.94 5.71
CA ASN A 151 15.77 7.96 5.52
C ASN A 151 17.06 8.28 6.30
N ASP A 152 17.22 9.53 6.76
CA ASP A 152 18.45 9.99 7.40
C ASP A 152 18.38 10.01 8.93
N VAL A 153 17.17 10.20 9.49
CA VAL A 153 16.98 10.34 10.94
C VAL A 153 17.36 9.06 11.67
N ASP A 154 17.81 9.19 12.91
CA ASP A 154 18.04 8.05 13.80
C ASP A 154 16.71 7.32 14.06
N TRP A 155 16.58 6.13 13.49
CA TRP A 155 15.35 5.33 13.53
C TRP A 155 15.00 4.86 14.95
N LEU A 156 15.98 4.54 15.79
CA LEU A 156 15.74 4.18 17.19
C LEU A 156 15.21 5.38 17.96
N MET A 157 15.81 6.56 17.75
CA MET A 157 15.35 7.78 18.38
C MET A 157 13.95 8.18 17.90
N LYS A 158 13.63 7.96 16.59
CA LYS A 158 12.29 8.15 16.05
C LYS A 158 11.25 7.27 16.76
N VAL A 159 11.56 6.00 17.00
CA VAL A 159 10.69 5.08 17.73
C VAL A 159 10.53 5.51 19.20
N ARG A 160 11.60 5.93 19.86
CA ARG A 160 11.54 6.46 21.24
C ARG A 160 10.69 7.72 21.33
N MET A 161 10.83 8.63 20.38
CA MET A 161 9.99 9.83 20.26
C MET A 161 8.52 9.45 20.13
N GLN A 162 8.19 8.48 19.26
CA GLN A 162 6.82 7.95 19.13
C GLN A 162 6.30 7.43 20.47
N GLY A 163 7.10 6.64 21.21
CA GLY A 163 6.74 6.13 22.54
C GLY A 163 6.54 7.24 23.56
N ALA A 164 7.35 8.31 23.52
CA ALA A 164 7.17 9.48 24.37
C ALA A 164 5.84 10.20 24.09
N ILE A 165 5.50 10.39 22.82
CA ILE A 165 4.23 11.01 22.38
C ILE A 165 3.05 10.09 22.70
N GLN A 166 3.19 8.76 22.56
CA GLN A 166 2.13 7.78 22.84
C GLN A 166 1.58 7.88 24.25
N LYS A 167 2.39 8.34 25.21
CA LYS A 167 1.94 8.58 26.58
C LYS A 167 0.83 9.64 26.68
N TRP A 168 0.73 10.52 25.69
CA TRP A 168 -0.21 11.63 25.63
C TRP A 168 -1.25 11.50 24.52
N VAL A 169 -1.29 10.34 23.86
CA VAL A 169 -2.26 9.99 22.81
C VAL A 169 -2.94 8.70 23.23
N ASP A 170 -4.26 8.75 23.41
CA ASP A 170 -5.05 7.61 23.90
C ASP A 170 -5.32 6.57 22.81
N HIS A 171 -5.39 6.96 21.54
CA HIS A 171 -5.40 6.04 20.40
C HIS A 171 -3.98 5.72 19.91
N SER A 172 -3.92 4.94 18.83
CA SER A 172 -2.67 4.63 18.16
C SER A 172 -2.10 5.83 17.40
N ILE A 173 -0.79 5.80 17.18
CA ILE A 173 -0.06 6.74 16.35
C ILE A 173 0.29 6.04 15.04
N SER A 174 -0.10 6.63 13.91
CA SER A 174 0.34 6.20 12.59
C SER A 174 1.70 6.80 12.29
N VAL A 175 2.72 5.96 12.29
CA VAL A 175 4.12 6.31 11.96
C VAL A 175 4.75 5.20 11.17
N THR A 176 5.46 5.56 10.10
CA THR A 176 6.27 4.63 9.33
C THR A 176 7.76 4.94 9.51
N VAL A 177 8.52 3.94 9.90
CA VAL A 177 9.99 3.97 9.90
C VAL A 177 10.44 3.54 8.51
N ASN A 178 10.97 4.48 7.73
CA ASN A 178 11.50 4.20 6.40
C ASN A 178 12.96 3.78 6.52
N LEU A 179 13.29 2.65 5.93
CA LEU A 179 14.63 2.07 5.93
C LEU A 179 15.14 1.90 4.50
N PRO A 180 16.42 2.12 4.24
CA PRO A 180 17.02 1.80 2.95
C PRO A 180 17.00 0.27 2.70
N ASN A 181 17.21 -0.14 1.45
CA ASN A 181 17.11 -1.53 1.03
C ASN A 181 18.23 -2.44 1.58
N ASP A 182 19.34 -1.89 2.02
CA ASP A 182 20.53 -2.60 2.48
C ASP A 182 20.59 -2.85 4.00
N VAL A 183 19.47 -2.56 4.71
CA VAL A 183 19.38 -2.86 6.15
C VAL A 183 19.18 -4.35 6.40
N ASP A 184 19.78 -4.84 7.49
CA ASP A 184 19.65 -6.21 7.95
C ASP A 184 18.37 -6.47 8.77
N GLU A 185 18.00 -7.74 8.92
CA GLU A 185 16.86 -8.15 9.73
C GLU A 185 17.05 -7.84 11.22
N ALA A 186 18.31 -7.84 11.71
CA ALA A 186 18.61 -7.56 13.10
C ALA A 186 18.22 -6.13 13.48
N LEU A 187 18.43 -5.16 12.58
CA LEU A 187 17.95 -3.78 12.78
C LEU A 187 16.43 -3.71 12.82
N VAL A 188 15.74 -4.41 11.92
CA VAL A 188 14.26 -4.43 11.90
C VAL A 188 13.72 -5.01 13.21
N ASN A 189 14.28 -6.13 13.65
CA ASN A 189 13.91 -6.74 14.94
C ASN A 189 14.18 -5.79 16.11
N LYS A 190 15.35 -5.13 16.14
CA LYS A 190 15.69 -4.14 17.17
C LYS A 190 14.70 -3.00 17.24
N LEU A 191 14.22 -2.51 16.08
CA LEU A 191 13.24 -1.43 16.02
C LEU A 191 11.88 -1.86 16.60
N TYR A 192 11.39 -3.06 16.29
CA TYR A 192 10.15 -3.59 16.86
C TYR A 192 10.26 -3.81 18.37
N VAL A 193 11.38 -4.36 18.84
CA VAL A 193 11.64 -4.54 20.28
C VAL A 193 11.69 -3.19 21.00
N GLU A 194 12.34 -2.18 20.41
CA GLU A 194 12.39 -0.82 20.96
C GLU A 194 11.01 -0.16 20.97
N ALA A 195 10.19 -0.35 19.94
CA ALA A 195 8.82 0.16 19.89
C ALA A 195 7.98 -0.43 21.04
N TRP A 196 8.08 -1.73 21.25
CA TRP A 196 7.42 -2.38 22.39
C TRP A 196 7.92 -1.85 23.74
N ARG A 197 9.24 -1.76 23.95
CA ARG A 197 9.85 -1.22 25.18
C ARG A 197 9.47 0.23 25.43
N SER A 198 9.33 1.03 24.39
CA SER A 198 8.94 2.45 24.48
C SER A 198 7.44 2.63 24.72
N GLY A 199 6.64 1.55 24.72
CA GLY A 199 5.20 1.60 24.94
C GLY A 199 4.39 2.09 23.73
N CYS A 200 4.91 1.95 22.52
CA CYS A 200 4.15 2.24 21.30
C CYS A 200 3.00 1.23 21.14
N LYS A 201 1.82 1.68 20.75
CA LYS A 201 0.66 0.82 20.44
C LYS A 201 0.76 0.17 19.05
N GLY A 202 1.60 0.69 18.18
CA GLY A 202 1.89 0.15 16.87
C GLY A 202 3.16 0.76 16.30
N CYS A 203 3.79 0.06 15.35
CA CYS A 203 4.97 0.52 14.63
C CYS A 203 4.94 -0.09 13.24
N THR A 204 5.07 0.73 12.21
CA THR A 204 5.16 0.27 10.83
C THR A 204 6.58 0.50 10.34
N ILE A 205 7.15 -0.50 9.68
CA ILE A 205 8.46 -0.41 9.04
C ILE A 205 8.26 -0.60 7.53
N TYR A 206 8.84 0.29 6.75
CA TYR A 206 8.92 0.19 5.31
C TYR A 206 10.40 0.15 4.89
N ARG A 207 10.80 -0.89 4.20
CA ARG A 207 12.13 -1.01 3.60
C ARG A 207 12.03 -0.72 2.10
N ASP A 208 12.91 0.14 1.61
CA ASP A 208 12.96 0.46 0.18
C ASP A 208 13.06 -0.80 -0.67
N GLY A 209 12.30 -0.85 -1.76
CA GLY A 209 12.25 -2.01 -2.65
C GLY A 209 11.41 -3.20 -2.15
N SER A 210 10.82 -3.14 -0.94
CA SER A 210 9.94 -4.21 -0.46
C SER A 210 8.56 -4.24 -1.15
N ARG A 211 8.21 -3.17 -1.85
CA ARG A 211 7.00 -3.06 -2.70
C ARG A 211 7.37 -2.39 -4.01
N SER A 212 6.92 -2.95 -5.13
CA SER A 212 7.14 -2.37 -6.46
C SER A 212 6.28 -1.11 -6.65
N GLY A 213 6.87 -0.03 -7.16
CA GLY A 213 6.15 0.97 -7.95
C GLY A 213 5.71 2.26 -7.29
N VAL A 214 6.16 2.66 -6.07
CA VAL A 214 5.57 3.84 -5.44
C VAL A 214 6.41 5.12 -5.49
N MET A 215 7.72 5.07 -5.39
CA MET A 215 8.61 6.24 -5.56
C MET A 215 10.02 5.82 -5.99
N ILE A 216 10.65 6.55 -6.87
CA ILE A 216 12.03 6.32 -7.32
C ILE A 216 12.89 7.44 -6.75
N ALA A 217 13.82 7.09 -5.84
CA ALA A 217 14.89 7.99 -5.45
C ALA A 217 15.86 8.18 -6.63
N VAL A 218 16.28 9.43 -6.87
CA VAL A 218 17.10 9.78 -8.04
C VAL A 218 18.57 9.77 -7.64
N SER A 219 19.10 8.70 -7.07
CA SER A 219 20.53 8.62 -6.80
C SER A 219 21.23 7.65 -7.77
N LYS A 220 22.36 8.10 -8.34
CA LYS A 220 23.23 7.27 -9.20
C LYS A 220 23.82 6.04 -8.49
N LYS A 221 23.77 5.99 -7.15
CA LYS A 221 24.27 4.85 -6.37
C LYS A 221 23.39 3.61 -6.55
N ASP A 222 22.08 3.81 -6.76
CA ASP A 222 21.15 2.69 -6.90
C ASP A 222 21.25 2.00 -8.26
N LYS A 223 21.60 2.73 -9.33
CA LYS A 223 21.84 2.11 -10.66
C LYS A 223 23.03 1.16 -10.67
N LYS A 224 24.14 1.51 -9.99
CA LYS A 224 25.33 0.64 -9.95
C LYS A 224 25.15 -0.58 -9.04
N LYS A 225 24.22 -0.52 -8.05
CA LYS A 225 23.89 -1.70 -7.22
C LYS A 225 22.90 -2.61 -7.95
N ALA A 226 21.88 -2.07 -8.62
CA ALA A 226 20.94 -2.85 -9.42
C ALA A 226 21.65 -3.62 -10.55
N ASP A 227 22.66 -3.01 -11.19
CA ASP A 227 23.48 -3.68 -12.20
C ASP A 227 24.44 -4.75 -11.59
N LYS A 228 24.89 -4.58 -10.35
CA LYS A 228 25.73 -5.59 -9.65
C LYS A 228 24.91 -6.71 -9.01
N GLU A 229 23.67 -6.46 -8.58
CA GLU A 229 22.78 -7.51 -8.08
C GLU A 229 22.26 -8.42 -9.22
N LYS A 230 22.30 -7.94 -10.48
CA LYS A 230 22.04 -8.79 -11.66
C LYS A 230 23.18 -9.79 -11.96
N GLU A 231 24.39 -9.53 -11.47
CA GLU A 231 25.53 -10.45 -11.66
C GLU A 231 25.71 -11.48 -10.55
N GLY A 232 24.97 -11.40 -9.44
CA GLY A 232 25.12 -12.28 -8.26
C GLY A 232 23.92 -13.15 -7.92
N ALA A 233 22.82 -13.05 -8.64
CA ALA A 233 21.66 -13.91 -8.44
C ALA A 233 21.89 -15.24 -9.16
N THR A 234 22.11 -16.30 -8.39
CA THR A 234 22.13 -17.68 -8.87
C THR A 234 20.90 -17.97 -9.73
N ASP A 235 21.17 -18.48 -10.93
CA ASP A 235 20.25 -18.93 -11.96
C ASP A 235 19.01 -19.68 -11.43
N MET A 236 17.95 -18.97 -11.17
CA MET A 236 16.63 -19.43 -11.51
C MET A 236 16.32 -18.81 -12.88
N PRO A 237 15.95 -19.57 -13.90
CA PRO A 237 15.68 -19.01 -15.22
C PRO A 237 14.47 -18.10 -15.14
N VAL A 238 14.69 -16.81 -14.97
CA VAL A 238 13.70 -15.79 -15.21
C VAL A 238 13.53 -15.73 -16.72
N LYS A 239 12.48 -16.40 -17.24
CA LYS A 239 12.09 -16.18 -18.63
C LYS A 239 11.88 -14.68 -18.84
N PRO A 240 12.39 -14.13 -19.96
CA PRO A 240 12.17 -12.70 -20.27
C PRO A 240 10.67 -12.43 -20.28
N LEU A 241 10.26 -11.31 -19.67
CA LEU A 241 8.92 -10.75 -19.81
C LEU A 241 8.59 -10.71 -21.31
N HIS A 242 7.56 -11.43 -21.71
CA HIS A 242 7.11 -11.41 -23.09
C HIS A 242 6.57 -10.02 -23.41
N ASN A 243 7.33 -9.23 -24.16
CA ASN A 243 6.98 -7.89 -24.63
C ASN A 243 5.91 -7.90 -25.74
N VAL A 244 5.20 -9.00 -25.94
CA VAL A 244 4.16 -9.10 -26.97
C VAL A 244 2.93 -9.66 -26.31
N VAL A 245 1.81 -8.97 -26.45
CA VAL A 245 0.48 -9.50 -26.16
C VAL A 245 0.27 -10.66 -27.12
N GLU A 246 0.64 -11.85 -26.71
CA GLU A 246 0.37 -13.03 -27.49
C GLU A 246 -1.14 -13.20 -27.66
N VAL A 247 -1.56 -13.47 -28.87
CA VAL A 247 -2.96 -13.79 -29.14
C VAL A 247 -3.32 -14.99 -28.27
N ARG A 248 -4.31 -14.81 -27.38
CA ARG A 248 -4.74 -15.88 -26.47
C ARG A 248 -5.02 -17.17 -27.26
N PRO A 249 -4.36 -18.27 -26.93
CA PRO A 249 -4.64 -19.57 -27.54
C PRO A 249 -6.11 -19.98 -27.37
N LYS A 250 -6.60 -20.82 -28.26
CA LYS A 250 -7.96 -21.35 -28.17
C LYS A 250 -8.16 -22.11 -26.85
N GLU A 251 -7.16 -22.89 -26.44
CA GLU A 251 -7.15 -23.69 -25.21
C GLU A 251 -6.03 -23.25 -24.30
N LEU A 252 -6.30 -23.18 -23.00
CA LEU A 252 -5.30 -22.98 -21.95
C LEU A 252 -5.45 -24.08 -20.91
N GLU A 253 -4.34 -24.60 -20.43
CA GLU A 253 -4.34 -25.43 -19.22
C GLU A 253 -4.91 -24.62 -18.05
N CYS A 254 -5.57 -25.27 -17.11
CA CYS A 254 -6.27 -24.57 -16.04
C CYS A 254 -6.08 -25.27 -14.70
N ASP A 255 -5.69 -24.49 -13.69
CA ASP A 255 -5.77 -24.88 -12.30
C ASP A 255 -7.07 -24.41 -11.67
N VAL A 256 -7.70 -25.28 -10.87
CA VAL A 256 -8.94 -24.97 -10.14
C VAL A 256 -8.62 -24.76 -8.67
N VAL A 257 -8.72 -23.50 -8.23
CA VAL A 257 -8.46 -23.09 -6.86
C VAL A 257 -9.77 -22.85 -6.12
N ARG A 258 -9.93 -23.42 -4.95
CA ARG A 258 -11.09 -23.19 -4.07
C ARG A 258 -10.66 -22.44 -2.83
N PHE A 259 -11.45 -21.47 -2.46
CA PHE A 259 -11.21 -20.67 -1.25
C PHE A 259 -12.52 -20.27 -0.59
N GLN A 260 -12.45 -19.74 0.61
CA GLN A 260 -13.60 -19.26 1.35
C GLN A 260 -13.43 -17.78 1.63
N ASN A 261 -14.49 -17.01 1.38
CA ASN A 261 -14.57 -15.59 1.70
C ASN A 261 -15.91 -15.32 2.39
N ASN A 262 -15.90 -14.69 3.56
CA ASN A 262 -17.10 -14.35 4.35
C ASN A 262 -18.10 -15.51 4.54
N LYS A 263 -17.62 -16.74 4.79
CA LYS A 263 -18.38 -17.99 4.88
C LYS A 263 -18.93 -18.53 3.56
N GLU A 264 -18.78 -17.82 2.47
CA GLU A 264 -19.15 -18.29 1.14
C GLU A 264 -18.01 -19.10 0.52
N LYS A 265 -18.36 -20.14 -0.22
CA LYS A 265 -17.40 -20.97 -0.96
C LYS A 265 -17.21 -20.41 -2.36
N TRP A 266 -15.96 -20.22 -2.73
CA TRP A 266 -15.56 -19.65 -4.00
C TRP A 266 -14.71 -20.63 -4.80
N VAL A 267 -14.78 -20.49 -6.12
CA VAL A 267 -13.93 -21.22 -7.05
C VAL A 267 -13.30 -20.25 -8.04
N ALA A 268 -12.01 -20.45 -8.32
CA ALA A 268 -11.29 -19.74 -9.35
C ALA A 268 -10.70 -20.74 -10.36
N PHE A 269 -10.85 -20.43 -11.63
CA PHE A 269 -10.26 -21.12 -12.77
C PHE A 269 -9.10 -20.25 -13.26
N VAL A 270 -7.88 -20.68 -13.03
CA VAL A 270 -6.66 -19.97 -13.41
C VAL A 270 -6.14 -20.59 -14.70
N GLY A 271 -6.34 -19.90 -15.82
CA GLY A 271 -5.80 -20.29 -17.11
C GLY A 271 -4.30 -20.04 -17.18
N LEU A 272 -3.54 -21.03 -17.63
CA LEU A 272 -2.07 -21.00 -17.68
C LEU A 272 -1.60 -20.94 -19.12
N LEU A 273 -0.65 -20.05 -19.41
CA LEU A 273 0.11 -20.02 -20.66
C LEU A 273 1.57 -20.35 -20.32
N ASP A 274 2.11 -21.40 -20.93
CA ASP A 274 3.46 -21.90 -20.64
C ASP A 274 3.74 -22.17 -19.16
N GLY A 275 2.69 -22.56 -18.40
CA GLY A 275 2.78 -22.83 -16.97
C GLY A 275 2.63 -21.61 -16.07
N TYR A 276 2.45 -20.41 -16.61
CA TYR A 276 2.24 -19.17 -15.86
C TYR A 276 0.78 -18.69 -15.90
N PRO A 277 0.25 -18.10 -14.82
CA PRO A 277 -1.09 -17.52 -14.81
C PRO A 277 -1.26 -16.48 -15.92
N TYR A 278 -2.26 -16.64 -16.76
CA TYR A 278 -2.56 -15.77 -17.90
C TYR A 278 -3.94 -15.14 -17.80
N GLU A 279 -4.94 -15.88 -17.30
CA GLU A 279 -6.29 -15.37 -17.09
C GLU A 279 -6.95 -16.04 -15.89
N ILE A 280 -7.97 -15.42 -15.35
CA ILE A 280 -8.74 -15.94 -14.22
C ILE A 280 -10.23 -15.75 -14.47
N PHE A 281 -11.03 -16.75 -14.08
CA PHE A 281 -12.49 -16.70 -13.93
C PHE A 281 -12.81 -17.08 -12.49
N THR A 282 -13.64 -16.32 -11.80
CA THR A 282 -13.94 -16.59 -10.40
C THR A 282 -15.38 -16.23 -10.05
N GLY A 283 -15.95 -16.95 -9.12
CA GLY A 283 -17.29 -16.73 -8.60
C GLY A 283 -17.63 -17.72 -7.49
N LEU A 284 -18.90 -17.70 -7.10
CA LEU A 284 -19.40 -18.60 -6.06
C LEU A 284 -19.38 -20.05 -6.54
N GLN A 285 -19.02 -20.95 -5.62
CA GLN A 285 -19.17 -22.39 -5.81
C GLN A 285 -20.54 -22.79 -5.23
N ASP A 286 -21.58 -22.60 -6.02
CA ASP A 286 -22.97 -22.87 -5.66
C ASP A 286 -23.69 -23.59 -6.80
N ASP A 287 -24.72 -24.35 -6.48
CA ASP A 287 -25.55 -25.07 -7.46
C ASP A 287 -26.62 -24.16 -8.08
N GLU A 288 -27.03 -23.07 -7.41
CA GLU A 288 -28.10 -22.18 -7.87
C GLU A 288 -27.55 -20.90 -8.53
N GLU A 289 -26.52 -20.29 -7.94
CA GLU A 289 -25.96 -19.00 -8.40
C GLU A 289 -24.50 -19.09 -8.90
N GLY A 290 -23.92 -20.28 -9.00
CA GLY A 290 -22.50 -20.45 -9.29
C GLY A 290 -22.19 -21.70 -10.13
N ILE A 291 -21.02 -22.26 -9.88
CA ILE A 291 -20.54 -23.47 -10.55
C ILE A 291 -20.30 -24.58 -9.53
N ALA A 292 -21.12 -25.63 -9.61
CA ALA A 292 -20.89 -26.86 -8.88
C ALA A 292 -19.83 -27.73 -9.56
N LEU A 293 -18.73 -27.99 -8.86
CA LEU A 293 -17.67 -28.88 -9.32
C LEU A 293 -17.33 -29.92 -8.26
N PRO A 294 -17.12 -31.20 -8.66
CA PRO A 294 -16.60 -32.19 -7.73
C PRO A 294 -15.29 -31.72 -7.07
N LYS A 295 -15.15 -31.93 -5.76
CA LYS A 295 -13.96 -31.51 -5.02
C LYS A 295 -12.64 -32.10 -5.54
N THR A 296 -12.73 -33.20 -6.27
CA THR A 296 -11.58 -33.91 -6.86
C THR A 296 -11.04 -33.27 -8.14
N VAL A 297 -11.77 -32.31 -8.73
CA VAL A 297 -11.36 -31.60 -9.94
C VAL A 297 -10.48 -30.42 -9.53
N THR A 298 -9.19 -30.55 -9.76
CA THR A 298 -8.19 -29.51 -9.45
C THR A 298 -7.52 -28.96 -10.70
N LYS A 299 -7.65 -29.64 -11.84
CA LYS A 299 -7.07 -29.25 -13.13
C LYS A 299 -8.05 -29.50 -14.27
N GLY A 300 -7.82 -28.77 -15.37
CA GLY A 300 -8.60 -28.93 -16.60
C GLY A 300 -8.07 -28.01 -17.70
N LYS A 301 -8.96 -27.61 -18.61
CA LYS A 301 -8.66 -26.68 -19.70
C LYS A 301 -9.74 -25.62 -19.81
N ILE A 302 -9.35 -24.39 -20.10
CA ILE A 302 -10.28 -23.32 -20.49
C ILE A 302 -10.24 -23.19 -22.00
N ILE A 303 -11.39 -23.43 -22.63
CA ILE A 303 -11.58 -23.43 -24.09
C ILE A 303 -12.36 -22.18 -24.48
N LYS A 304 -11.76 -21.32 -25.33
CA LYS A 304 -12.44 -20.17 -25.92
C LYS A 304 -13.24 -20.63 -27.14
N GLN A 305 -14.54 -20.41 -27.11
CA GLN A 305 -15.45 -20.59 -28.24
C GLN A 305 -15.80 -19.24 -28.88
N ILE A 306 -16.07 -19.25 -30.16
CA ILE A 306 -16.64 -18.11 -30.89
C ILE A 306 -17.98 -18.57 -31.41
N GLU A 307 -19.06 -17.96 -30.94
CA GLU A 307 -20.42 -18.27 -31.35
C GLU A 307 -20.72 -17.69 -32.74
N PRO A 308 -21.75 -18.17 -33.43
CA PRO A 308 -22.11 -17.71 -34.79
C PRO A 308 -22.39 -16.19 -34.87
N ASP A 309 -22.81 -15.57 -33.76
CA ASP A 309 -23.03 -14.12 -33.61
C ASP A 309 -21.75 -13.33 -33.33
N GLY A 310 -20.58 -13.97 -33.25
CA GLY A 310 -19.28 -13.39 -32.96
C GLY A 310 -18.98 -13.20 -31.47
N LYS A 311 -19.89 -13.57 -30.58
CA LYS A 311 -19.65 -13.54 -29.15
C LYS A 311 -18.61 -14.57 -28.75
N ARG A 312 -17.87 -14.24 -27.70
CA ARG A 312 -16.82 -15.09 -27.11
C ARG A 312 -17.38 -15.77 -25.87
N ARG A 313 -17.44 -17.10 -25.88
CA ARG A 313 -17.78 -17.95 -24.74
C ARG A 313 -16.53 -18.66 -24.23
N TYR A 314 -16.44 -18.91 -22.95
CA TYR A 314 -15.34 -19.62 -22.31
C TYR A 314 -15.90 -20.80 -21.54
N ASP A 315 -15.43 -22.01 -21.89
CA ASP A 315 -15.87 -23.24 -21.31
C ASP A 315 -14.75 -23.89 -20.51
N PHE A 316 -15.06 -24.55 -19.40
CA PHE A 316 -14.10 -25.33 -18.64
C PHE A 316 -14.31 -26.81 -18.87
N GLN A 317 -13.28 -27.49 -19.33
CA GLN A 317 -13.31 -28.95 -19.60
C GLN A 317 -12.34 -29.66 -18.66
N PHE A 318 -12.79 -30.75 -18.06
CA PHE A 318 -11.98 -31.62 -17.21
C PHE A 318 -12.29 -33.09 -17.45
N GLU A 319 -11.38 -33.97 -17.05
CA GLU A 319 -11.61 -35.41 -17.07
C GLU A 319 -12.07 -35.88 -15.68
N ASN A 320 -13.14 -36.67 -15.69
CA ASN A 320 -13.62 -37.30 -14.46
C ASN A 320 -12.77 -38.55 -14.11
N LYS A 321 -13.00 -39.14 -12.94
CA LYS A 321 -12.25 -40.31 -12.47
C LYS A 321 -12.33 -41.54 -13.39
N ARG A 322 -13.25 -41.56 -14.37
CA ARG A 322 -13.44 -42.63 -15.34
C ARG A 322 -12.85 -42.32 -16.72
N GLY A 323 -12.12 -41.19 -16.85
CA GLY A 323 -11.53 -40.73 -18.11
C GLY A 323 -12.51 -40.05 -19.08
N TYR A 324 -13.74 -39.78 -18.67
CA TYR A 324 -14.69 -39.06 -19.53
C TYR A 324 -14.52 -37.57 -19.42
N LYS A 325 -14.49 -36.88 -20.56
CA LYS A 325 -14.42 -35.41 -20.61
C LYS A 325 -15.79 -34.83 -20.26
N THR A 326 -15.80 -33.95 -19.31
CA THR A 326 -16.97 -33.18 -18.88
C THR A 326 -16.70 -31.71 -19.10
N THR A 327 -17.67 -30.99 -19.66
CA THR A 327 -17.54 -29.55 -19.98
C THR A 327 -18.56 -28.75 -19.20
N VAL A 328 -18.08 -27.71 -18.52
CA VAL A 328 -18.92 -26.66 -17.96
C VAL A 328 -18.91 -25.50 -18.95
N GLU A 329 -20.01 -25.29 -19.61
CA GLU A 329 -20.15 -24.24 -20.63
C GLU A 329 -20.42 -22.88 -20.01
N GLY A 330 -19.91 -21.81 -20.65
CA GLY A 330 -20.26 -20.44 -20.34
C GLY A 330 -19.77 -19.95 -18.98
N LEU A 331 -18.46 -20.10 -18.62
CA LEU A 331 -17.91 -19.59 -17.36
C LEU A 331 -18.28 -18.14 -17.07
N SER A 332 -18.22 -17.29 -18.11
CA SER A 332 -18.54 -15.86 -17.98
C SER A 332 -20.03 -15.56 -17.78
N GLU A 333 -20.90 -16.51 -18.14
CA GLU A 333 -22.34 -16.36 -18.02
C GLU A 333 -22.88 -16.92 -16.70
N LYS A 334 -22.14 -17.85 -16.12
CA LYS A 334 -22.49 -18.50 -14.84
C LYS A 334 -22.03 -17.73 -13.61
N PHE A 335 -21.10 -16.78 -13.77
CA PHE A 335 -20.63 -15.94 -12.67
C PHE A 335 -21.30 -14.57 -12.71
N ASN A 336 -21.55 -14.01 -11.53
CA ASN A 336 -22.10 -12.68 -11.38
C ASN A 336 -21.26 -11.64 -12.18
N PRO A 337 -21.91 -10.74 -12.95
CA PRO A 337 -21.23 -9.73 -13.78
C PRO A 337 -20.22 -8.85 -13.05
N GLU A 338 -20.42 -8.56 -11.76
CA GLU A 338 -19.46 -7.80 -10.96
C GLU A 338 -18.13 -8.54 -10.83
N TYR A 339 -18.19 -9.83 -10.47
CA TYR A 339 -16.99 -10.67 -10.35
C TYR A 339 -16.28 -10.87 -11.68
N TRP A 340 -17.05 -10.91 -12.76
CA TRP A 340 -16.51 -10.96 -14.11
C TRP A 340 -15.68 -9.73 -14.49
N ASN A 341 -16.07 -8.53 -14.06
CA ASN A 341 -15.31 -7.31 -14.30
C ASN A 341 -13.99 -7.31 -13.54
N TYR A 342 -13.97 -7.76 -12.28
CA TYR A 342 -12.73 -7.95 -11.52
C TYR A 342 -11.82 -9.01 -12.15
N ALA A 343 -12.39 -10.13 -12.56
CA ALA A 343 -11.66 -11.20 -13.26
C ALA A 343 -11.00 -10.70 -14.55
N LYS A 344 -11.69 -9.87 -15.33
CA LYS A 344 -11.12 -9.23 -16.53
C LYS A 344 -9.95 -8.32 -16.20
N LEU A 345 -10.06 -7.50 -15.15
CA LEU A 345 -9.01 -6.60 -14.71
C LEU A 345 -7.76 -7.40 -14.29
N ILE A 346 -7.94 -8.42 -13.45
CA ILE A 346 -6.86 -9.31 -13.01
C ILE A 346 -6.22 -10.03 -14.21
N SER A 347 -7.04 -10.55 -15.12
CA SER A 347 -6.55 -11.21 -16.35
C SER A 347 -5.77 -10.23 -17.24
N GLY A 348 -6.16 -8.96 -17.28
CA GLY A 348 -5.39 -7.90 -17.94
C GLY A 348 -4.00 -7.76 -17.33
N VAL A 349 -3.92 -7.64 -16.02
CA VAL A 349 -2.64 -7.55 -15.30
C VAL A 349 -1.75 -8.78 -15.52
N LEU A 350 -2.33 -9.99 -15.48
CA LEU A 350 -1.59 -11.24 -15.66
C LEU A 350 -0.97 -11.39 -17.07
N ARG A 351 -1.59 -10.81 -18.10
CA ARG A 351 -1.10 -10.85 -19.49
C ARG A 351 0.07 -9.92 -19.75
N TYR A 352 0.23 -8.90 -18.91
CA TYR A 352 1.28 -7.88 -19.06
C TYR A 352 2.42 -8.06 -18.04
N ARG A 353 2.58 -9.27 -17.49
CA ARG A 353 3.69 -9.62 -16.59
C ARG A 353 4.87 -10.19 -17.33
#